data_e8827e6e74d1ec80d673e642f461fcb6
#
_entry.id   e8827e6e74d1ec80d673e642f461fcb6
#
_cell.length_a   1.000
_cell.length_b   1.000
_cell.length_c   1.000
_cell.angle_alpha   90.00
_cell.angle_beta   90.00
_cell.angle_gamma   90.00
#
_symmetry.space_group_name_H-M   'P 1'
#
loop_
_entity.id
_entity.type
_entity.pdbx_description
1 polymer ?
#
loop_
_entity_poly.entity_id
_entity_poly.type
_entity_poly.pdbx_seq_one_letter_code
_entity_poly.pdbx_strand_id
1 'polypeptide(L)'
;MIPSLKQDGLRKVFQYYDAKTNDLKLTKQVAKDAQLFGATIHENTQIKNIYWVNNQFTLETDHETFFSQILINATEPWIDEVNKKYSFPAQYHIPKISGIHLMIKGLLTHDIMFMQTQGKRIFFIIPEPEENRTMIGTTEREENCPTDDVIINSKDINYMINNINYYLKPDYRISESDV
;
A
#
# COMPACT_ATOMS: atom_id res chain seq x y z
N MET A 1 -8.13 27.96 -7.98
CA MET A 1 -8.01 28.19 -6.52
C MET A 1 -8.72 27.04 -5.83
N ILE A 2 -8.11 26.42 -4.81
CA ILE A 2 -8.71 25.27 -4.12
C ILE A 2 -9.46 25.81 -2.90
N PRO A 3 -10.80 25.72 -2.86
CA PRO A 3 -11.62 26.40 -1.85
C PRO A 3 -11.34 25.96 -0.43
N SER A 4 -11.03 24.68 -0.22
CA SER A 4 -10.80 24.07 1.08
C SER A 4 -9.45 24.44 1.73
N LEU A 5 -8.45 24.83 0.94
CA LEU A 5 -7.10 25.11 1.46
C LEU A 5 -6.95 26.53 1.99
N LYS A 6 -6.17 26.67 3.07
CA LYS A 6 -5.66 27.95 3.56
C LYS A 6 -4.79 28.59 2.48
N GLN A 7 -4.90 29.90 2.36
CA GLN A 7 -4.09 30.69 1.44
C GLN A 7 -3.00 31.50 2.16
N ASP A 8 -3.16 31.65 3.47
CA ASP A 8 -2.17 32.32 4.30
C ASP A 8 -0.85 31.53 4.29
N GLY A 9 0.25 32.22 3.99
CA GLY A 9 1.58 31.62 3.85
C GLY A 9 1.81 30.86 2.54
N LEU A 10 0.81 30.70 1.68
CA LEU A 10 0.96 30.03 0.39
C LEU A 10 1.74 30.91 -0.58
N ARG A 11 2.93 30.46 -0.98
CA ARG A 11 3.81 31.22 -1.89
C ARG A 11 3.70 30.76 -3.35
N LYS A 12 3.65 29.45 -3.58
CA LYS A 12 3.62 28.85 -4.92
C LYS A 12 2.86 27.53 -4.90
N VAL A 13 2.22 27.23 -6.00
CA VAL A 13 1.64 25.90 -6.31
C VAL A 13 2.24 25.46 -7.63
N PHE A 14 2.62 24.20 -7.71
CA PHE A 14 3.06 23.59 -8.96
C PHE A 14 1.94 22.65 -9.44
N GLN A 15 1.63 22.72 -10.72
CA GLN A 15 0.70 21.80 -11.36
C GLN A 15 1.43 20.99 -12.42
N TYR A 16 1.20 19.70 -12.43
CA TYR A 16 1.74 18.79 -13.43
C TYR A 16 0.74 17.67 -13.68
N TYR A 17 0.95 16.92 -14.73
CA TYR A 17 0.12 15.76 -15.07
C TYR A 17 0.82 14.48 -14.66
N ASP A 18 0.05 13.56 -14.11
CA ASP A 18 0.50 12.23 -13.75
C ASP A 18 -0.59 11.20 -14.01
N ALA A 19 -0.25 9.91 -13.96
CA ALA A 19 -1.19 8.82 -14.21
C ALA A 19 -1.82 8.34 -12.89
N LYS A 20 -3.14 8.24 -12.87
CA LYS A 20 -3.86 7.53 -11.80
C LYS A 20 -4.06 6.08 -12.22
N THR A 21 -3.61 5.16 -11.38
CA THR A 21 -3.72 3.71 -11.61
C THR A 21 -4.72 3.10 -10.63
N ASN A 22 -5.45 2.11 -11.10
CA ASN A 22 -6.18 1.20 -10.23
C ASN A 22 -5.35 -0.07 -10.06
N ASP A 23 -4.74 -0.24 -8.91
CA ASP A 23 -3.75 -1.29 -8.62
C ASP A 23 -4.33 -2.69 -8.81
N LEU A 24 -5.57 -2.92 -8.37
CA LEU A 24 -6.24 -4.20 -8.56
C LEU A 24 -6.43 -4.55 -10.03
N LYS A 25 -6.87 -3.58 -10.85
CA LYS A 25 -7.07 -3.81 -12.29
C LYS A 25 -5.72 -4.03 -12.99
N LEU A 26 -4.70 -3.27 -12.62
CA LEU A 26 -3.35 -3.42 -13.16
C LEU A 26 -2.79 -4.81 -12.84
N THR A 27 -2.83 -5.23 -11.57
CA THR A 27 -2.34 -6.54 -11.15
C THR A 27 -3.06 -7.67 -11.87
N LYS A 28 -4.39 -7.60 -11.98
CA LYS A 28 -5.17 -8.59 -12.74
C LYS A 28 -4.83 -8.63 -14.23
N GLN A 29 -4.54 -7.46 -14.82
CA GLN A 29 -4.13 -7.42 -16.23
C GLN A 29 -2.74 -8.03 -16.42
N VAL A 30 -1.78 -7.71 -15.56
CA VAL A 30 -0.44 -8.31 -15.60
C VAL A 30 -0.51 -9.84 -15.46
N ALA A 31 -1.32 -10.34 -14.53
CA ALA A 31 -1.53 -11.77 -14.35
C ALA A 31 -2.13 -12.43 -15.61
N LYS A 32 -3.15 -11.79 -16.21
CA LYS A 32 -3.76 -12.26 -17.45
C LYS A 32 -2.76 -12.29 -18.62
N ASP A 33 -1.95 -11.26 -18.75
CA ASP A 33 -0.93 -11.19 -19.81
C ASP A 33 0.14 -12.26 -19.59
N ALA A 34 0.57 -12.51 -18.34
CA ALA A 34 1.48 -13.62 -18.04
C ALA A 34 0.90 -14.97 -18.47
N GLN A 35 -0.40 -15.22 -18.24
CA GLN A 35 -1.07 -16.43 -18.72
C GLN A 35 -1.07 -16.56 -20.26
N LEU A 36 -1.27 -15.45 -20.99
CA LEU A 36 -1.15 -15.43 -22.44
C LEU A 36 0.26 -15.81 -22.93
N PHE A 37 1.28 -15.53 -22.13
CA PHE A 37 2.66 -15.95 -22.40
C PHE A 37 3.02 -17.33 -21.83
N GLY A 38 2.05 -18.10 -21.38
CA GLY A 38 2.22 -19.48 -20.94
C GLY A 38 2.46 -19.68 -19.45
N ALA A 39 2.31 -18.67 -18.63
CA ALA A 39 2.37 -18.84 -17.18
C ALA A 39 1.10 -19.53 -16.66
N THR A 40 1.26 -20.41 -15.69
CA THR A 40 0.15 -20.98 -14.91
C THR A 40 0.02 -20.21 -13.61
N ILE A 41 -1.20 -19.76 -13.28
CA ILE A 41 -1.50 -19.03 -12.04
C ILE A 41 -2.40 -19.91 -11.18
N HIS A 42 -1.97 -20.18 -9.96
CA HIS A 42 -2.70 -20.93 -8.96
C HIS A 42 -3.17 -19.96 -7.87
N GLU A 43 -4.43 -19.54 -7.93
CA GLU A 43 -5.04 -18.73 -6.90
C GLU A 43 -5.45 -19.58 -5.69
N ASN A 44 -5.51 -18.99 -4.50
CA ASN A 44 -5.92 -19.65 -3.25
C ASN A 44 -5.11 -20.95 -2.95
N THR A 45 -3.88 -21.01 -3.43
CA THR A 45 -3.02 -22.18 -3.31
C THR A 45 -1.87 -21.87 -2.37
N GLN A 46 -1.99 -22.30 -1.12
CA GLN A 46 -0.98 -22.11 -0.10
C GLN A 46 0.12 -23.16 -0.19
N ILE A 47 1.38 -22.73 -0.26
CA ILE A 47 2.53 -23.60 -0.14
C ILE A 47 2.73 -23.97 1.32
N LYS A 48 2.73 -25.28 1.62
CA LYS A 48 2.92 -25.83 2.98
C LYS A 48 4.37 -26.10 3.26
N ASN A 49 5.05 -26.73 2.30
CA ASN A 49 6.45 -27.12 2.45
C ASN A 49 7.23 -26.78 1.17
N ILE A 50 8.52 -26.50 1.34
CA ILE A 50 9.47 -26.30 0.25
C ILE A 50 10.72 -27.10 0.59
N TYR A 51 11.18 -27.93 -0.34
CA TYR A 51 12.38 -28.74 -0.22
C TYR A 51 13.27 -28.54 -1.43
N TRP A 52 14.58 -28.71 -1.25
CA TRP A 52 15.52 -28.86 -2.33
C TRP A 52 15.98 -30.31 -2.40
N VAL A 53 15.51 -31.05 -3.41
CA VAL A 53 15.77 -32.48 -3.57
C VAL A 53 16.04 -32.79 -5.05
N ASN A 54 17.01 -33.65 -5.34
CA ASN A 54 17.36 -34.05 -6.70
C ASN A 54 17.62 -32.87 -7.66
N ASN A 55 18.30 -31.84 -7.16
CA ASN A 55 18.65 -30.63 -7.90
C ASN A 55 17.44 -29.82 -8.42
N GLN A 56 16.35 -29.87 -7.68
CA GLN A 56 15.15 -29.04 -7.96
C GLN A 56 14.42 -28.69 -6.66
N PHE A 57 13.63 -27.62 -6.71
CA PHE A 57 12.66 -27.29 -5.68
C PHE A 57 11.43 -28.18 -5.82
N THR A 58 10.98 -28.71 -4.70
CA THR A 58 9.70 -29.40 -4.54
C THR A 58 8.82 -28.55 -3.64
N LEU A 59 7.67 -28.11 -4.13
CA LEU A 59 6.71 -27.27 -3.42
C LEU A 59 5.43 -28.07 -3.20
N GLU A 60 5.09 -28.29 -1.94
CA GLU A 60 3.89 -29.03 -1.56
C GLU A 60 2.76 -28.09 -1.16
N THR A 61 1.57 -28.38 -1.65
CA THR A 61 0.32 -27.72 -1.28
C THR A 61 -0.65 -28.75 -0.68
N ASP A 62 -1.87 -28.36 -0.34
CA ASP A 62 -2.90 -29.28 0.14
C ASP A 62 -3.40 -30.23 -0.96
N HIS A 63 -3.17 -29.89 -2.25
CA HIS A 63 -3.79 -30.61 -3.38
C HIS A 63 -2.79 -31.22 -4.36
N GLU A 64 -1.64 -30.58 -4.54
CA GLU A 64 -0.68 -30.97 -5.55
C GLU A 64 0.75 -30.60 -5.16
N THR A 65 1.70 -31.13 -5.90
CA THR A 65 3.14 -30.86 -5.72
C THR A 65 3.71 -30.28 -7.00
N PHE A 66 4.43 -29.18 -6.87
CA PHE A 66 5.11 -28.53 -8.00
C PHE A 66 6.61 -28.79 -7.94
N PHE A 67 7.24 -28.79 -9.11
CA PHE A 67 8.66 -28.96 -9.26
C PHE A 67 9.26 -27.81 -10.08
N SER A 68 10.40 -27.26 -9.65
CA SER A 68 11.07 -26.17 -10.37
C SER A 68 12.56 -26.16 -10.11
N GLN A 69 13.33 -25.71 -11.09
CA GLN A 69 14.77 -25.47 -10.93
C GLN A 69 15.07 -24.14 -10.27
N ILE A 70 14.14 -23.19 -10.35
CA ILE A 70 14.29 -21.83 -9.79
C ILE A 70 13.05 -21.54 -8.96
N LEU A 71 13.26 -20.99 -7.77
CA LEU A 71 12.22 -20.47 -6.91
C LEU A 71 12.42 -18.97 -6.68
N ILE A 72 11.38 -18.19 -6.90
CA ILE A 72 11.38 -16.75 -6.64
C ILE A 72 10.45 -16.47 -5.47
N ASN A 73 11.01 -15.96 -4.37
CA ASN A 73 10.22 -15.49 -3.24
C ASN A 73 9.80 -14.04 -3.49
N ALA A 74 8.54 -13.83 -3.87
CA ALA A 74 7.94 -12.52 -4.10
C ALA A 74 6.75 -12.28 -3.14
N THR A 75 6.92 -12.68 -1.89
CA THR A 75 5.86 -12.61 -0.86
C THR A 75 5.80 -11.25 -0.15
N GLU A 76 6.45 -10.22 -0.68
CA GLU A 76 6.44 -8.83 -0.21
C GLU A 76 6.70 -8.70 1.30
N PRO A 77 5.76 -8.26 2.16
CA PRO A 77 6.06 -8.03 3.58
C PRO A 77 6.37 -9.32 4.36
N TRP A 78 6.03 -10.50 3.83
CA TRP A 78 6.35 -11.80 4.42
C TRP A 78 7.67 -12.41 3.96
N ILE A 79 8.44 -11.73 3.10
CA ILE A 79 9.65 -12.30 2.47
C ILE A 79 10.66 -12.83 3.49
N ASP A 80 10.90 -12.08 4.57
CA ASP A 80 11.84 -12.48 5.62
C ASP A 80 11.29 -13.65 6.47
N GLU A 81 9.98 -13.67 6.68
CA GLU A 81 9.31 -14.76 7.40
C GLU A 81 9.37 -16.07 6.59
N VAL A 82 9.15 -15.98 5.28
CA VAL A 82 9.28 -17.11 4.35
C VAL A 82 10.72 -17.60 4.28
N ASN A 83 11.69 -16.68 4.14
CA ASN A 83 13.10 -17.03 4.14
C ASN A 83 13.51 -17.76 5.43
N LYS A 84 13.08 -17.25 6.58
CA LYS A 84 13.33 -17.88 7.88
C LYS A 84 12.67 -19.26 7.99
N LYS A 85 11.40 -19.36 7.59
CA LYS A 85 10.62 -20.62 7.68
C LYS A 85 11.27 -21.75 6.91
N TYR A 86 11.80 -21.47 5.72
CA TYR A 86 12.38 -22.48 4.81
C TYR A 86 13.90 -22.46 4.80
N SER A 87 14.55 -21.71 5.71
CA SER A 87 16.01 -21.60 5.83
C SER A 87 16.69 -21.14 4.53
N PHE A 88 16.05 -20.25 3.80
CA PHE A 88 16.66 -19.65 2.61
C PHE A 88 17.72 -18.63 3.03
N PRO A 89 18.89 -18.63 2.36
CA PRO A 89 19.91 -17.63 2.63
C PRO A 89 19.40 -16.24 2.23
N ALA A 90 19.41 -15.31 3.16
CA ALA A 90 19.06 -13.92 2.91
C ALA A 90 20.25 -13.01 3.24
N GLN A 91 20.70 -12.24 2.27
CA GLN A 91 21.78 -11.26 2.44
C GLN A 91 21.22 -9.92 2.97
N TYR A 92 19.96 -9.62 2.70
CA TYR A 92 19.27 -8.39 3.06
C TYR A 92 17.96 -8.69 3.78
N HIS A 93 17.58 -7.79 4.66
CA HIS A 93 16.30 -7.80 5.35
C HIS A 93 15.48 -6.60 4.93
N ILE A 94 14.16 -6.77 4.84
CA ILE A 94 13.23 -5.71 4.47
C ILE A 94 12.61 -5.14 5.74
N PRO A 95 12.84 -3.85 6.08
CA PRO A 95 12.13 -3.23 7.18
C PRO A 95 10.64 -3.17 6.84
N LYS A 96 9.81 -3.63 7.78
CA LYS A 96 8.35 -3.60 7.61
C LYS A 96 7.85 -2.20 7.92
N ILE A 97 7.08 -1.65 6.99
CA ILE A 97 6.45 -0.33 7.15
C ILE A 97 4.97 -0.47 6.87
N SER A 98 4.14 -0.12 7.85
CA SER A 98 2.70 0.01 7.65
C SER A 98 2.32 1.44 7.31
N GLY A 99 1.23 1.58 6.58
CA GLY A 99 0.63 2.87 6.29
C GLY A 99 -0.89 2.75 6.18
N ILE A 100 -1.59 3.81 6.56
CA ILE A 100 -3.05 3.86 6.43
C ILE A 100 -3.47 4.95 5.46
N HIS A 101 -4.65 4.75 4.86
CA HIS A 101 -5.38 5.79 4.17
C HIS A 101 -6.67 6.08 4.94
N LEU A 102 -6.98 7.36 5.08
CA LEU A 102 -8.29 7.79 5.59
C LEU A 102 -9.22 7.99 4.40
N MET A 103 -10.42 7.44 4.50
CA MET A 103 -11.48 7.65 3.52
C MET A 103 -12.52 8.57 4.15
N ILE A 104 -12.65 9.78 3.63
CA ILE A 104 -13.62 10.75 4.11
C ILE A 104 -14.73 10.99 3.10
N LYS A 105 -15.94 11.22 3.58
CA LYS A 105 -17.09 11.55 2.75
C LYS A 105 -16.96 12.94 2.15
N GLY A 106 -17.30 13.08 0.87
CA GLY A 106 -17.25 14.35 0.15
C GLY A 106 -15.89 14.62 -0.50
N LEU A 107 -15.86 15.66 -1.33
CA LEU A 107 -14.68 16.05 -2.09
C LEU A 107 -14.01 17.27 -1.45
N LEU A 108 -12.82 17.09 -0.90
CA LEU A 108 -12.02 18.21 -0.38
C LEU A 108 -11.36 19.02 -1.53
N THR A 109 -11.05 18.35 -2.62
CA THR A 109 -10.40 18.94 -3.81
C THR A 109 -10.99 18.33 -5.06
N HIS A 110 -10.73 18.95 -6.21
CA HIS A 110 -11.07 18.38 -7.53
C HIS A 110 -9.86 17.69 -8.17
N ASP A 111 -8.67 18.16 -7.85
CA ASP A 111 -7.40 17.61 -8.35
C ASP A 111 -6.71 16.81 -7.23
N ILE A 112 -5.86 15.87 -7.63
CA ILE A 112 -4.97 15.19 -6.70
C ILE A 112 -3.98 16.21 -6.13
N MET A 113 -3.86 16.25 -4.82
CA MET A 113 -2.93 17.13 -4.12
C MET A 113 -1.77 16.33 -3.53
N PHE A 114 -0.57 16.82 -3.81
CA PHE A 114 0.66 16.34 -3.23
C PHE A 114 1.04 17.26 -2.08
N MET A 115 0.97 16.76 -0.86
CA MET A 115 1.14 17.55 0.36
C MET A 115 2.33 17.03 1.17
N GLN A 116 2.80 17.85 2.09
CA GLN A 116 3.90 17.48 2.97
C GLN A 116 3.47 17.59 4.44
N THR A 117 3.73 16.56 5.24
CA THR A 117 3.50 16.63 6.69
C THR A 117 4.48 17.61 7.34
N GLN A 118 4.21 18.01 8.58
CA GLN A 118 5.14 18.83 9.37
C GLN A 118 6.51 18.14 9.54
N GLY A 119 6.54 16.80 9.54
CA GLY A 119 7.76 16.00 9.55
C GLY A 119 8.42 15.82 8.18
N LYS A 120 8.00 16.58 7.17
CA LYS A 120 8.49 16.55 5.76
C LYS A 120 8.23 15.26 5.02
N ARG A 121 7.37 14.38 5.50
CA ARG A 121 6.88 13.22 4.76
C ARG A 121 5.79 13.64 3.79
N ILE A 122 5.65 12.88 2.73
CA ILE A 122 4.69 13.16 1.67
C ILE A 122 3.39 12.42 1.95
N PHE A 123 2.25 13.05 1.65
CA PHE A 123 0.95 12.39 1.58
C PHE A 123 0.12 12.99 0.46
N PHE A 124 -0.88 12.25 0.03
CA PHE A 124 -1.78 12.65 -1.03
C PHE A 124 -3.19 12.92 -0.50
N ILE A 125 -3.89 13.82 -1.18
CA ILE A 125 -5.34 13.99 -1.09
C ILE A 125 -5.86 13.63 -2.49
N ILE A 126 -6.58 12.52 -2.58
CA ILE A 126 -7.03 11.96 -3.84
C ILE A 126 -8.56 11.99 -3.86
N PRO A 127 -9.18 12.87 -4.69
CA PRO A 127 -10.62 12.86 -4.85
C PRO A 127 -11.07 11.62 -5.63
N GLU A 128 -12.17 11.04 -5.21
CA GLU A 128 -12.89 9.96 -5.90
C GLU A 128 -14.32 10.41 -6.20
N PRO A 129 -14.52 11.17 -7.29
CA PRO A 129 -15.80 11.81 -7.58
C PRO A 129 -16.96 10.83 -7.78
N GLU A 130 -16.67 9.65 -8.37
CA GLU A 130 -17.68 8.62 -8.64
C GLU A 130 -18.30 8.08 -7.34
N GLU A 131 -17.54 8.08 -6.26
CA GLU A 131 -17.94 7.58 -4.94
C GLU A 131 -18.22 8.72 -3.95
N ASN A 132 -18.11 9.99 -4.39
CA ASN A 132 -18.23 11.18 -3.57
C ASN A 132 -17.45 11.09 -2.26
N ARG A 133 -16.17 10.72 -2.36
CA ARG A 133 -15.26 10.62 -1.22
C ARG A 133 -13.86 11.11 -1.57
N THR A 134 -13.07 11.35 -0.53
CA THR A 134 -11.66 11.71 -0.67
C THR A 134 -10.80 10.72 0.11
N MET A 135 -9.79 10.16 -0.54
CA MET A 135 -8.75 9.36 0.09
C MET A 135 -7.58 10.25 0.50
N ILE A 136 -7.11 10.11 1.74
CA ILE A 136 -5.98 10.86 2.28
C ILE A 136 -4.95 9.87 2.81
N GLY A 137 -3.72 9.97 2.39
CA GLY A 137 -2.67 9.08 2.85
C GLY A 137 -1.37 9.23 2.06
N THR A 138 -0.37 8.58 2.53
CA THR A 138 -0.33 7.54 3.56
C THR A 138 0.44 8.00 4.79
N THR A 139 0.23 7.31 5.93
CA THR A 139 1.18 7.32 7.05
C THR A 139 2.34 6.39 6.74
N GLU A 140 3.37 6.44 7.55
CA GLU A 140 4.46 5.47 7.56
C GLU A 140 4.85 5.18 9.00
N ARG A 141 4.71 3.94 9.41
CA ARG A 141 5.12 3.46 10.72
C ARG A 141 5.95 2.18 10.57
N GLU A 142 7.12 2.17 11.19
CA GLU A 142 7.93 0.97 11.24
C GLU A 142 7.28 -0.06 12.18
N GLU A 143 7.22 -1.33 11.72
CA GLU A 143 6.58 -2.42 12.42
C GLU A 143 7.61 -3.46 12.85
N ASN A 144 7.53 -3.83 14.14
CA ASN A 144 8.38 -4.86 14.72
C ASN A 144 7.60 -6.14 15.10
N CYS A 145 6.32 -6.20 14.74
CA CYS A 145 5.46 -7.38 14.95
C CYS A 145 5.39 -8.25 13.69
N PRO A 146 4.86 -9.47 13.76
CA PRO A 146 4.50 -10.26 12.60
C PRO A 146 3.57 -9.49 11.67
N THR A 147 3.67 -9.75 10.37
CA THR A 147 2.93 -9.00 9.35
C THR A 147 1.41 -9.08 9.55
N ASP A 148 0.93 -10.26 9.95
CA ASP A 148 -0.50 -10.51 10.17
C ASP A 148 -1.05 -9.87 11.47
N ASP A 149 -0.17 -9.40 12.36
CA ASP A 149 -0.53 -8.77 13.63
C ASP A 149 -0.59 -7.24 13.55
N VAL A 150 -0.35 -6.67 12.39
CA VAL A 150 -0.41 -5.21 12.18
C VAL A 150 -1.84 -4.72 12.27
N ILE A 151 -2.07 -3.77 13.18
CA ILE A 151 -3.39 -3.16 13.40
C ILE A 151 -3.33 -1.64 13.26
N ILE A 152 -4.46 -1.08 12.78
CA ILE A 152 -4.66 0.37 12.77
C ILE A 152 -4.89 0.85 14.20
N ASN A 153 -4.30 1.97 14.56
CA ASN A 153 -4.51 2.59 15.87
C ASN A 153 -4.89 4.08 15.73
N SER A 154 -5.48 4.61 16.79
CA SER A 154 -5.95 6.02 16.83
C SER A 154 -4.80 7.02 16.64
N LYS A 155 -3.55 6.66 16.93
CA LYS A 155 -2.40 7.55 16.71
C LYS A 155 -2.16 7.79 15.22
N ASP A 156 -2.31 6.74 14.40
CA ASP A 156 -2.15 6.83 12.95
C ASP A 156 -3.25 7.71 12.35
N ILE A 157 -4.51 7.51 12.80
CA ILE A 157 -5.66 8.30 12.37
C ILE A 157 -5.47 9.77 12.75
N ASN A 158 -5.17 10.04 14.02
CA ASN A 158 -4.97 11.40 14.52
C ASN A 158 -3.77 12.10 13.88
N TYR A 159 -2.70 11.36 13.59
CA TYR A 159 -1.56 11.90 12.86
C TYR A 159 -1.98 12.44 11.49
N MET A 160 -2.74 11.68 10.73
CA MET A 160 -3.22 12.12 9.41
C MET A 160 -4.20 13.29 9.51
N ILE A 161 -5.18 13.23 10.42
CA ILE A 161 -6.15 14.31 10.66
C ILE A 161 -5.43 15.61 11.01
N ASN A 162 -4.45 15.58 11.89
CA ASN A 162 -3.69 16.76 12.28
C ASN A 162 -2.90 17.36 11.11
N ASN A 163 -2.25 16.50 10.30
CA ASN A 163 -1.47 16.97 9.17
C ASN A 163 -2.36 17.57 8.07
N ILE A 164 -3.50 16.97 7.74
CA ILE A 164 -4.41 17.56 6.74
C ILE A 164 -5.06 18.83 7.25
N ASN A 165 -5.51 18.88 8.51
CA ASN A 165 -6.11 20.05 9.12
C ASN A 165 -5.16 21.25 9.24
N TYR A 166 -3.85 21.00 9.23
CA TYR A 166 -2.87 22.08 9.12
C TYR A 166 -3.07 22.91 7.85
N TYR A 167 -3.47 22.29 6.75
CA TYR A 167 -3.67 22.95 5.45
C TYR A 167 -5.11 23.40 5.20
N LEU A 168 -6.11 22.80 5.86
CA LEU A 168 -7.52 23.10 5.64
C LEU A 168 -7.96 24.37 6.35
N LYS A 169 -8.87 25.13 5.71
CA LYS A 169 -9.62 26.22 6.35
C LYS A 169 -10.48 25.65 7.47
N PRO A 170 -10.86 26.48 8.48
CA PRO A 170 -11.67 26.01 9.61
C PRO A 170 -12.92 25.24 9.22
N ASP A 171 -13.68 25.73 8.22
CA ASP A 171 -14.96 25.16 7.77
C ASP A 171 -14.81 23.82 7.03
N TYR A 172 -13.58 23.44 6.67
CA TYR A 172 -13.26 22.19 5.95
C TYR A 172 -12.48 21.20 6.82
N ARG A 173 -12.25 21.52 8.08
CA ARG A 173 -11.52 20.61 8.98
C ARG A 173 -12.28 19.33 9.18
N ILE A 174 -11.53 18.26 9.24
CA ILE A 174 -12.04 16.90 9.47
C ILE A 174 -11.72 16.42 10.88
N SER A 175 -12.52 15.50 11.36
CA SER A 175 -12.43 14.81 12.64
C SER A 175 -12.45 13.29 12.45
N GLU A 176 -12.29 12.53 13.52
CA GLU A 176 -12.42 11.06 13.45
C GLU A 176 -13.84 10.60 13.04
N SER A 177 -14.87 11.41 13.28
CA SER A 177 -16.24 11.09 12.87
C SER A 177 -16.49 11.22 11.37
N ASP A 178 -15.56 11.81 10.62
CA ASP A 178 -15.64 11.98 9.17
C ASP A 178 -14.95 10.86 8.40
N VAL A 179 -14.26 9.94 9.12
CA VAL A 179 -13.47 8.82 8.60
C VAL A 179 -14.30 7.54 8.48
#